data_3ba522b36db43e8550765e6367ec47c4
#
_entry.id   3ba522b36db43e8550765e6367ec47c4
#
_cell.length_a   1.000
_cell.length_b   1.000
_cell.length_c   1.000
_cell.angle_alpha   90.00
_cell.angle_beta   90.00
_cell.angle_gamma   90.00
#
_symmetry.space_group_name_H-M   'P 1'
#
loop_
_entity.id
_entity.type
_entity.pdbx_description
1 polymer ?
#
loop_
_entity_poly.entity_id
_entity_poly.type
_entity_poly.pdbx_seq_one_letter_code
_entity_poly.pdbx_strand_id
1 'polypeptide(L)'
;MADEVFFYRLSRKFVDEQFDVPEEAKEVMYYSLAIGHRLGIVDCLRADLVCSQDGYRNWVAKLPEGSEARRKMEGFLTFGEITIYREHCHMLACAFDRLRKADNVLDEQELGWTNTFMDQLTALFNDPHMYLMVRSR
;
A
#
# COMPACT_ATOMS: atom_id res chain seq x y z
N MET A 1 20.34 9.58 -3.33
CA MET A 1 19.37 9.46 -2.25
C MET A 1 18.68 8.12 -2.28
N ALA A 2 18.61 7.49 -1.15
CA ALA A 2 17.89 6.25 -1.06
C ALA A 2 16.38 6.54 -1.17
N ASP A 3 15.76 5.98 -2.16
CA ASP A 3 14.33 6.09 -2.30
C ASP A 3 13.66 5.04 -1.43
N GLU A 4 12.60 5.44 -0.77
CA GLU A 4 11.82 4.57 0.08
C GLU A 4 10.42 4.40 -0.48
N VAL A 5 9.85 3.23 -0.23
CA VAL A 5 8.51 2.88 -0.66
C VAL A 5 7.62 2.86 0.56
N PHE A 6 6.56 3.63 0.52
CA PHE A 6 5.62 3.78 1.63
C PHE A 6 4.29 3.14 1.27
N PHE A 7 3.76 2.35 2.19
CA PHE A 7 2.45 1.73 2.07
C PHE A 7 1.49 2.49 3.00
N TYR A 8 0.69 3.37 2.43
CA TYR A 8 -0.24 4.19 3.19
C TYR A 8 -1.62 3.55 3.25
N ARG A 9 -2.23 3.59 4.44
CA ARG A 9 -3.64 3.26 4.57
C ARG A 9 -4.45 4.52 4.44
N LEU A 10 -5.38 4.52 3.50
CA LEU A 10 -6.27 5.64 3.26
C LEU A 10 -7.71 5.17 3.45
N SER A 11 -8.55 6.04 3.99
CA SER A 11 -9.97 5.72 4.17
C SER A 11 -10.81 6.71 3.40
N ARG A 12 -11.64 6.19 2.50
CA ARG A 12 -12.61 7.01 1.79
C ARG A 12 -13.62 7.61 2.75
N LYS A 13 -13.88 6.89 3.83
CA LYS A 13 -14.79 7.34 4.87
C LYS A 13 -14.33 8.66 5.48
N PHE A 14 -13.03 8.85 5.61
CA PHE A 14 -12.48 10.10 6.13
C PHE A 14 -12.94 11.29 5.29
N VAL A 15 -12.87 11.17 3.96
CA VAL A 15 -13.29 12.25 3.06
C VAL A 15 -14.81 12.37 3.04
N ASP A 16 -15.51 11.24 2.97
CA ASP A 16 -16.97 11.22 2.88
C ASP A 16 -17.65 11.74 4.14
N GLU A 17 -17.05 11.57 5.30
CA GLU A 17 -17.59 12.00 6.57
C GLU A 17 -17.31 13.47 6.89
N GLN A 18 -16.63 14.18 6.01
CA GLN A 18 -16.34 15.59 6.17
C GLN A 18 -17.46 16.47 5.60
N PHE A 19 -18.70 16.13 5.92
CA PHE A 19 -19.88 16.85 5.39
C PHE A 19 -19.95 18.29 5.82
N ASP A 20 -19.44 18.58 7.01
CA ASP A 20 -19.46 19.94 7.55
C ASP A 20 -18.33 20.80 7.00
N VAL A 21 -17.43 20.21 6.22
CA VAL A 21 -16.31 20.92 5.62
C VAL A 21 -16.80 21.66 4.38
N PRO A 22 -16.45 22.94 4.21
CA PRO A 22 -16.81 23.67 2.99
C PRO A 22 -16.31 22.98 1.74
N GLU A 23 -17.04 23.15 0.64
CA GLU A 23 -16.73 22.49 -0.62
C GLU A 23 -15.28 22.73 -1.06
N GLU A 24 -14.81 23.96 -0.91
CA GLU A 24 -13.44 24.30 -1.26
C GLU A 24 -12.43 23.50 -0.43
N ALA A 25 -12.72 23.28 0.84
CA ALA A 25 -11.84 22.52 1.72
C ALA A 25 -11.86 21.04 1.35
N LYS A 26 -13.00 20.51 0.92
CA LYS A 26 -13.10 19.13 0.45
C LYS A 26 -12.23 18.89 -0.79
N GLU A 27 -12.25 19.83 -1.72
CA GLU A 27 -11.43 19.76 -2.90
C GLU A 27 -9.94 19.74 -2.55
N VAL A 28 -9.55 20.59 -1.60
CA VAL A 28 -8.16 20.65 -1.14
C VAL A 28 -7.76 19.31 -0.52
N MET A 29 -8.64 18.73 0.30
CA MET A 29 -8.36 17.44 0.91
C MET A 29 -8.18 16.34 -0.12
N TYR A 30 -9.09 16.27 -1.09
CA TYR A 30 -8.98 15.31 -2.17
C TYR A 30 -7.70 15.49 -2.96
N TYR A 31 -7.43 16.71 -3.32
CA TYR A 31 -6.25 17.04 -4.11
C TYR A 31 -4.97 16.68 -3.36
N SER A 32 -4.91 17.02 -2.09
CA SER A 32 -3.73 16.72 -1.26
C SER A 32 -3.50 15.22 -1.13
N LEU A 33 -4.56 14.44 -0.95
CA LEU A 33 -4.45 12.99 -0.87
C LEU A 33 -3.99 12.41 -2.20
N ALA A 34 -4.56 12.91 -3.31
CA ALA A 34 -4.26 12.40 -4.63
C ALA A 34 -2.80 12.63 -5.05
N ILE A 35 -2.24 13.77 -4.69
CA ILE A 35 -0.87 14.13 -5.06
C ILE A 35 0.13 13.97 -3.93
N GLY A 36 -0.34 13.55 -2.75
CA GLY A 36 0.54 13.31 -1.61
C GLY A 36 1.13 14.55 -0.98
N HIS A 37 0.51 15.70 -1.16
CA HIS A 37 0.97 16.93 -0.54
C HIS A 37 0.79 16.92 0.96
N ARG A 38 1.72 17.52 1.67
CA ARG A 38 1.70 17.58 3.12
C ARG A 38 1.02 18.87 3.58
N LEU A 39 -0.28 18.87 3.50
CA LEU A 39 -1.09 19.92 4.08
C LEU A 39 -1.70 19.38 5.37
N GLY A 40 -2.58 20.15 5.98
CA GLY A 40 -3.14 19.81 7.29
C GLY A 40 -3.82 18.46 7.41
N ILE A 41 -4.12 17.81 6.29
CA ILE A 41 -4.78 16.51 6.28
C ILE A 41 -3.80 15.33 6.18
N VAL A 42 -2.52 15.60 6.19
CA VAL A 42 -1.51 14.54 6.09
C VAL A 42 -1.65 13.50 7.20
N ASP A 43 -2.24 13.89 8.33
CA ASP A 43 -2.43 12.98 9.46
C ASP A 43 -3.34 11.79 9.15
N CYS A 44 -4.12 11.85 8.08
CA CYS A 44 -4.93 10.72 7.66
C CYS A 44 -4.14 9.71 6.83
N LEU A 45 -2.88 10.04 6.47
CA LEU A 45 -1.99 9.13 5.77
C LEU A 45 -1.13 8.39 6.78
N ARG A 46 -1.34 7.09 6.88
CA ARG A 46 -0.54 6.25 7.78
C ARG A 46 0.27 5.28 6.97
N ALA A 47 1.59 5.38 7.12
CA ALA A 47 2.52 4.45 6.51
C ALA A 47 2.96 3.44 7.55
N ASP A 48 2.31 2.30 7.61
CA ASP A 48 2.67 1.24 8.54
C ASP A 48 3.82 0.38 8.04
N LEU A 49 4.11 0.48 6.76
CA LEU A 49 5.15 -0.29 6.12
C LEU A 49 5.99 0.63 5.25
N VAL A 50 7.29 0.59 5.48
CA VAL A 50 8.26 1.36 4.69
C VAL A 50 9.39 0.41 4.32
N CYS A 51 9.76 0.37 3.07
CA CYS A 51 10.91 -0.41 2.61
C CYS A 51 11.76 0.40 1.65
N SER A 52 13.04 0.03 1.53
CA SER A 52 13.87 0.64 0.50
C SER A 52 13.38 0.22 -0.86
N GLN A 53 13.62 1.03 -1.88
CA GLN A 53 13.18 0.71 -3.23
C GLN A 53 13.84 -0.57 -3.74
N ASP A 54 15.14 -0.73 -3.47
CA ASP A 54 15.84 -1.96 -3.86
C ASP A 54 15.30 -3.17 -3.10
N GLY A 55 15.01 -3.01 -1.82
CA GLY A 55 14.39 -4.06 -1.03
C GLY A 55 13.02 -4.46 -1.55
N TYR A 56 12.21 -3.48 -1.90
CA TYR A 56 10.90 -3.71 -2.50
C TYR A 56 11.04 -4.52 -3.80
N ARG A 57 11.95 -4.10 -4.67
CA ARG A 57 12.18 -4.78 -5.95
C ARG A 57 12.56 -6.24 -5.73
N ASN A 58 13.49 -6.49 -4.81
CA ASN A 58 13.95 -7.85 -4.52
C ASN A 58 12.84 -8.70 -3.90
N TRP A 59 12.07 -8.11 -3.01
CA TRP A 59 10.96 -8.79 -2.35
C TRP A 59 9.88 -9.21 -3.33
N VAL A 60 9.44 -8.28 -4.16
CA VAL A 60 8.40 -8.53 -5.17
C VAL A 60 8.87 -9.52 -6.22
N ALA A 61 10.17 -9.50 -6.56
CA ALA A 61 10.74 -10.44 -7.52
C ALA A 61 10.69 -11.91 -7.06
N LYS A 62 10.44 -12.14 -5.78
CA LYS A 62 10.30 -13.49 -5.24
C LYS A 62 8.92 -14.09 -5.46
N LEU A 63 7.95 -13.26 -5.85
CA LEU A 63 6.64 -13.77 -6.26
C LEU A 63 6.76 -14.53 -7.58
N PRO A 64 5.88 -15.52 -7.82
CA PRO A 64 5.97 -16.30 -9.06
C PRO A 64 5.90 -15.43 -10.30
N GLU A 65 6.82 -15.67 -11.24
CA GLU A 65 6.85 -14.95 -12.49
C GLU A 65 5.55 -15.18 -13.27
N GLY A 66 4.99 -14.10 -13.80
CA GLY A 66 3.73 -14.15 -14.54
C GLY A 66 2.48 -14.18 -13.68
N SER A 67 2.63 -14.23 -12.33
CA SER A 67 1.48 -14.22 -11.44
C SER A 67 0.83 -12.83 -11.39
N GLU A 68 -0.46 -12.80 -11.09
CA GLU A 68 -1.19 -11.53 -10.94
C GLU A 68 -0.63 -10.71 -9.79
N ALA A 69 -0.25 -11.37 -8.69
CA ALA A 69 0.31 -10.70 -7.53
C ALA A 69 1.61 -9.99 -7.89
N ARG A 70 2.51 -10.66 -8.58
CA ARG A 70 3.77 -10.05 -9.01
C ARG A 70 3.53 -8.88 -9.94
N ARG A 71 2.65 -9.05 -10.91
CA ARG A 71 2.32 -7.99 -11.86
C ARG A 71 1.74 -6.77 -11.15
N LYS A 72 0.83 -6.98 -10.20
CA LYS A 72 0.23 -5.90 -9.42
C LYS A 72 1.30 -5.12 -8.66
N MET A 73 2.16 -5.82 -7.94
CA MET A 73 3.18 -5.19 -7.12
C MET A 73 4.28 -4.55 -7.98
N GLU A 74 4.63 -5.14 -9.11
CA GLU A 74 5.61 -4.55 -10.03
C GLU A 74 5.10 -3.28 -10.69
N GLY A 75 3.79 -3.08 -10.70
CA GLY A 75 3.20 -1.84 -11.21
C GLY A 75 3.76 -0.60 -10.53
N PHE A 76 4.12 -0.69 -9.24
CA PHE A 76 4.77 0.42 -8.56
C PHE A 76 6.10 0.79 -9.24
N LEU A 77 6.89 -0.22 -9.61
CA LEU A 77 8.20 0.03 -10.23
C LEU A 77 8.06 0.67 -11.61
N THR A 78 6.96 0.39 -12.29
CA THR A 78 6.69 0.93 -13.62
C THR A 78 6.08 2.32 -13.56
N PHE A 79 5.10 2.52 -12.68
CA PHE A 79 4.28 3.74 -12.64
C PHE A 79 4.61 4.68 -11.49
N GLY A 80 5.38 4.24 -10.50
CA GLY A 80 5.74 5.03 -9.32
C GLY A 80 4.68 5.07 -8.23
N GLU A 81 3.52 4.49 -8.49
CA GLU A 81 2.42 4.45 -7.53
C GLU A 81 1.42 3.38 -7.95
N ILE A 82 0.93 2.64 -6.97
CA ILE A 82 -0.20 1.74 -7.19
C ILE A 82 -1.18 1.90 -6.03
N THR A 83 -2.43 1.56 -6.29
CA THR A 83 -3.45 1.46 -5.25
C THR A 83 -3.92 0.03 -5.15
N ILE A 84 -4.20 -0.40 -3.91
CA ILE A 84 -4.67 -1.74 -3.62
C ILE A 84 -6.04 -1.61 -2.97
N TYR A 85 -7.04 -2.17 -3.61
CA TYR A 85 -8.41 -2.15 -3.14
C TYR A 85 -8.80 -3.50 -2.55
N ARG A 86 -9.94 -3.54 -1.89
CA ARG A 86 -10.46 -4.75 -1.27
C ARG A 86 -10.49 -5.95 -2.24
N GLU A 87 -10.81 -5.70 -3.49
CA GLU A 87 -10.87 -6.74 -4.52
C GLU A 87 -9.53 -7.40 -4.81
N HIS A 88 -8.41 -6.76 -4.44
CA HIS A 88 -7.08 -7.31 -4.63
C HIS A 88 -6.59 -8.11 -3.43
N CYS A 89 -7.28 -8.01 -2.29
CA CYS A 89 -6.78 -8.56 -1.01
C CYS A 89 -6.58 -10.06 -1.05
N HIS A 90 -7.55 -10.79 -1.54
CA HIS A 90 -7.49 -12.26 -1.53
C HIS A 90 -6.31 -12.76 -2.38
N MET A 91 -6.18 -12.23 -3.56
CA MET A 91 -5.12 -12.61 -4.49
C MET A 91 -3.74 -12.32 -3.90
N LEU A 92 -3.57 -11.12 -3.36
CA LEU A 92 -2.29 -10.72 -2.76
C LEU A 92 -2.00 -11.50 -1.48
N ALA A 93 -3.00 -11.68 -0.64
CA ALA A 93 -2.82 -12.41 0.62
C ALA A 93 -2.41 -13.86 0.37
N CYS A 94 -3.04 -14.52 -0.60
CA CYS A 94 -2.67 -15.89 -0.95
C CYS A 94 -1.24 -15.98 -1.45
N ALA A 95 -0.83 -15.05 -2.29
CA ALA A 95 0.52 -15.05 -2.86
C ALA A 95 1.60 -14.82 -1.79
N PHE A 96 1.39 -13.82 -0.94
CA PHE A 96 2.37 -13.49 0.09
C PHE A 96 2.37 -14.51 1.23
N ASP A 97 1.24 -15.14 1.52
CA ASP A 97 1.19 -16.20 2.52
C ASP A 97 2.02 -17.42 2.07
N ARG A 98 1.90 -17.79 0.79
CA ARG A 98 2.73 -18.85 0.23
C ARG A 98 4.20 -18.50 0.29
N LEU A 99 4.53 -17.25 0.03
CA LEU A 99 5.90 -16.77 0.04
C LEU A 99 6.51 -16.85 1.43
N ARG A 100 5.77 -16.44 2.45
CA ARG A 100 6.28 -16.48 3.84
C ARG A 100 6.38 -17.89 4.39
N LYS A 101 5.60 -18.84 3.87
CA LYS A 101 5.63 -20.25 4.28
C LYS A 101 6.71 -21.04 3.57
N ALA A 102 7.27 -20.50 2.50
CA ALA A 102 8.34 -21.16 1.76
C ALA A 102 9.65 -21.08 2.55
N ASP A 103 10.38 -22.19 2.60
CA ASP A 103 11.62 -22.25 3.36
C ASP A 103 12.72 -21.44 2.68
N ASN A 104 13.35 -20.55 3.45
CA ASN A 104 14.54 -19.80 3.03
C ASN A 104 14.37 -18.94 1.78
N VAL A 105 13.14 -18.53 1.48
CA VAL A 105 12.89 -17.63 0.35
C VAL A 105 13.02 -16.18 0.77
N LEU A 106 12.39 -15.82 1.89
CA LEU A 106 12.45 -14.47 2.43
C LEU A 106 13.52 -14.34 3.49
N ASP A 107 14.26 -13.24 3.49
CA ASP A 107 15.12 -12.93 4.61
C ASP A 107 14.28 -12.39 5.78
N GLU A 108 14.93 -12.13 6.91
CA GLU A 108 14.24 -11.69 8.11
C GLU A 108 13.50 -10.37 7.91
N GLN A 109 14.11 -9.44 7.18
CA GLN A 109 13.52 -8.14 6.91
C GLN A 109 12.30 -8.28 5.99
N GLU A 110 12.43 -9.06 4.94
CA GLU A 110 11.33 -9.31 4.01
C GLU A 110 10.17 -10.05 4.68
N LEU A 111 10.48 -10.95 5.57
CA LEU A 111 9.45 -11.65 6.35
C LEU A 111 8.67 -10.66 7.22
N GLY A 112 9.38 -9.72 7.85
CA GLY A 112 8.74 -8.65 8.61
C GLY A 112 7.82 -7.80 7.76
N TRP A 113 8.27 -7.41 6.57
CA TRP A 113 7.44 -6.66 5.63
C TRP A 113 6.21 -7.46 5.22
N THR A 114 6.38 -8.74 4.95
CA THR A 114 5.28 -9.61 4.54
C THR A 114 4.22 -9.68 5.63
N ASN A 115 4.63 -9.87 6.87
CA ASN A 115 3.69 -9.94 7.99
C ASN A 115 2.93 -8.62 8.16
N THR A 116 3.62 -7.49 8.06
CA THR A 116 2.99 -6.18 8.15
C THR A 116 2.00 -5.97 7.00
N PHE A 117 2.40 -6.32 5.80
CA PHE A 117 1.54 -6.20 4.62
C PHE A 117 0.30 -7.10 4.75
N MET A 118 0.47 -8.30 5.26
CA MET A 118 -0.67 -9.20 5.50
C MET A 118 -1.67 -8.58 6.49
N ASP A 119 -1.17 -7.90 7.51
CA ASP A 119 -2.03 -7.20 8.47
C ASP A 119 -2.77 -6.04 7.78
N GLN A 120 -2.09 -5.32 6.90
CA GLN A 120 -2.72 -4.25 6.13
C GLN A 120 -3.81 -4.80 5.21
N LEU A 121 -3.56 -5.92 4.55
CA LEU A 121 -4.55 -6.56 3.68
C LEU A 121 -5.77 -7.03 4.48
N THR A 122 -5.55 -7.54 5.68
CA THR A 122 -6.64 -7.96 6.57
C THR A 122 -7.50 -6.75 6.97
N ALA A 123 -6.85 -5.66 7.36
CA ALA A 123 -7.56 -4.43 7.73
C ALA A 123 -8.37 -3.90 6.56
N LEU A 124 -7.76 -3.91 5.36
CA LEU A 124 -8.41 -3.47 4.14
C LEU A 124 -9.63 -4.32 3.80
N PHE A 125 -9.51 -5.63 3.95
CA PHE A 125 -10.61 -6.54 3.67
C PHE A 125 -11.80 -6.32 4.61
N ASN A 126 -11.52 -5.95 5.86
CA ASN A 126 -12.54 -5.76 6.88
C ASN A 126 -13.15 -4.36 6.87
N ASP A 127 -12.60 -3.42 6.11
CA ASP A 127 -13.10 -2.05 6.04
C ASP A 127 -13.41 -1.68 4.58
N PRO A 128 -14.71 -1.61 4.21
CA PRO A 128 -15.08 -1.34 2.81
C PRO A 128 -14.69 0.05 2.33
N HIS A 129 -14.32 0.97 3.23
CA HIS A 129 -13.92 2.32 2.87
C HIS A 129 -12.41 2.49 2.76
N MET A 130 -11.63 1.49 3.16
CA MET A 130 -10.18 1.57 3.17
C MET A 130 -9.59 1.13 1.84
N TYR A 131 -8.45 1.71 1.51
CA TYR A 131 -7.60 1.22 0.43
C TYR A 131 -6.15 1.55 0.77
N LEU A 132 -5.22 0.89 0.09
CA LEU A 132 -3.79 1.12 0.29
C LEU A 132 -3.25 1.86 -0.92
N MET A 133 -2.33 2.78 -0.64
CA MET A 133 -1.55 3.45 -1.69
C MET A 133 -0.09 3.15 -1.45
N VAL A 134 0.58 2.61 -2.45
CA VAL A 134 2.01 2.30 -2.41
C VAL A 134 2.70 3.32 -3.30
N ARG A 135 3.56 4.12 -2.72
CA ARG A 135 4.28 5.15 -3.48
C ARG A 135 5.62 5.47 -2.85
N SER A 136 6.51 6.02 -3.64
CA SER A 136 7.76 6.56 -3.13
C SER A 136 7.56 8.02 -2.74
N ARG A 137 8.49 8.49 -1.96
CA ARG A 137 8.47 9.87 -1.50
C ARG A 137 9.38 10.72 -2.30
#